data_734bb1b987f1c675cf033e3eea7df20c
#
_entry.id   734bb1b987f1c675cf033e3eea7df20c
#
_cell.length_a   1.000
_cell.length_b   1.000
_cell.length_c   1.000
_cell.angle_alpha   90.00
_cell.angle_beta   90.00
_cell.angle_gamma   90.00
#
_symmetry.space_group_name_H-M   'P 1'
#
loop_
_entity.id
_entity.type
_entity.pdbx_description
1 polymer ?
#
loop_
_entity_poly.entity_id
_entity_poly.type
_entity_poly.pdbx_seq_one_letter_code
_entity_poly.pdbx_strand_id
1 'polypeptide(L)'
;MTPPSNEGAEPPQIVVLDGGFSTQLSCHVGHVIDGDPLWSARFLHTHPDEVVNTHLDFLRAGADLIITNTYQASVEGFVEHLGVTPEEGYELIVRAAELAKRARALYVEEYEDYIQNEHMPLVVGSVGPFGAHLHDGSEYDGSYADTTSIQVMRDWHRPRIQALVEAGVDLLALETIPCQEEAEMLCDLLREFPNIKAWLVFSCKDNQSIAHGESFQKVAKKCWEANPDQLVAVGVNCCAPSYVSNLLKGFNDDRPNAPIPLIVYPNSGEKYNPQIGWIDRDKCEPVEVFIQEWLDLGVRYVGGCCRTYAADVSRIRNQVHCWRDRLRFNAKCPQPSAN
;
A
#
# COMPACT_ATOMS: atom_id res chain seq x y z
N MET A 1 -25.27 11.37 -29.67
CA MET A 1 -25.93 10.45 -28.73
C MET A 1 -25.36 10.78 -27.35
N THR A 2 -26.18 11.38 -26.51
CA THR A 2 -25.84 11.60 -25.07
C THR A 2 -25.70 10.25 -24.43
N PRO A 3 -24.65 10.01 -23.62
CA PRO A 3 -24.55 8.77 -22.86
C PRO A 3 -25.75 8.67 -21.89
N PRO A 4 -26.23 7.44 -21.58
CA PRO A 4 -27.35 7.28 -20.66
C PRO A 4 -26.98 7.87 -19.31
N SER A 5 -27.84 8.71 -18.76
CA SER A 5 -27.76 9.22 -17.40
C SER A 5 -27.85 8.04 -16.44
N ASN A 6 -26.78 7.79 -15.69
CA ASN A 6 -26.71 6.77 -14.66
C ASN A 6 -27.43 7.29 -13.39
N GLU A 7 -28.74 7.59 -13.53
CA GLU A 7 -29.57 8.03 -12.42
C GLU A 7 -29.83 6.85 -11.50
N GLY A 8 -29.19 6.84 -10.33
CA GLY A 8 -29.45 5.89 -9.25
C GLY A 8 -28.38 4.84 -8.95
N ALA A 9 -27.23 4.84 -9.61
CA ALA A 9 -26.12 3.98 -9.23
C ALA A 9 -25.49 4.50 -7.92
N GLU A 10 -25.33 3.63 -6.94
CA GLU A 10 -24.56 4.00 -5.73
C GLU A 10 -23.11 4.36 -6.11
N PRO A 11 -22.53 5.37 -5.43
CA PRO A 11 -21.11 5.69 -5.64
C PRO A 11 -20.24 4.46 -5.45
N PRO A 12 -19.17 4.27 -6.23
CA PRO A 12 -18.31 3.12 -6.10
C PRO A 12 -17.71 3.06 -4.68
N GLN A 13 -17.52 1.85 -4.18
CA GLN A 13 -16.86 1.62 -2.91
C GLN A 13 -15.40 2.09 -3.00
N ILE A 14 -14.97 2.90 -2.05
CA ILE A 14 -13.59 3.33 -1.87
C ILE A 14 -13.09 2.71 -0.58
N VAL A 15 -11.91 2.08 -0.67
CA VAL A 15 -11.20 1.48 0.46
C VAL A 15 -10.12 2.44 0.92
N VAL A 16 -10.13 2.80 2.19
CA VAL A 16 -9.08 3.62 2.81
C VAL A 16 -8.06 2.71 3.48
N LEU A 17 -6.80 2.82 3.05
CA LEU A 17 -5.67 2.12 3.63
C LEU A 17 -5.19 2.83 4.90
N ASP A 18 -4.27 2.19 5.59
CA ASP A 18 -3.49 2.81 6.66
C ASP A 18 -2.47 3.84 6.14
N GLY A 19 -1.52 4.21 6.98
CA GLY A 19 -0.46 5.17 6.69
C GLY A 19 0.94 4.58 6.83
N GLY A 20 1.92 5.45 7.02
CA GLY A 20 3.32 5.04 7.23
C GLY A 20 3.52 4.31 8.55
N PHE A 21 3.59 2.99 8.52
CA PHE A 21 3.66 2.17 9.72
C PHE A 21 4.82 2.58 10.64
N SER A 22 6.05 2.65 10.13
CA SER A 22 7.23 3.06 10.92
C SER A 22 7.11 4.48 11.47
N THR A 23 6.45 5.36 10.70
CA THR A 23 6.19 6.74 11.10
C THR A 23 5.29 6.79 12.35
N GLN A 24 4.17 6.05 12.33
CA GLN A 24 3.25 5.97 13.47
C GLN A 24 3.86 5.18 14.63
N LEU A 25 4.58 4.08 14.36
CA LEU A 25 5.27 3.28 15.39
C LEU A 25 6.30 4.12 16.16
N SER A 26 6.96 5.09 15.53
CA SER A 26 7.91 5.97 16.20
C SER A 26 7.28 6.77 17.36
N CYS A 27 5.98 7.03 17.30
CA CYS A 27 5.23 7.68 18.38
C CYS A 27 5.09 6.79 19.63
N HIS A 28 5.06 5.47 19.45
CA HIS A 28 4.96 4.49 20.55
C HIS A 28 6.32 4.15 21.15
N VAL A 29 7.35 3.96 20.30
CA VAL A 29 8.69 3.56 20.77
C VAL A 29 9.54 4.74 21.20
N GLY A 30 9.15 5.97 20.86
CA GLY A 30 9.79 7.20 21.35
C GLY A 30 11.13 7.54 20.68
N HIS A 31 11.45 6.92 19.54
CA HIS A 31 12.65 7.23 18.74
C HIS A 31 12.42 7.01 17.24
N VAL A 32 13.29 7.61 16.43
CA VAL A 32 13.28 7.43 14.96
C VAL A 32 13.74 6.02 14.62
N ILE A 33 13.03 5.38 13.70
CA ILE A 33 13.26 4.00 13.26
C ILE A 33 14.14 3.95 12.01
N ASP A 34 14.23 5.04 11.27
CA ASP A 34 15.00 5.13 10.03
C ASP A 34 16.48 4.81 10.28
N GLY A 35 17.08 4.03 9.37
CA GLY A 35 18.47 3.60 9.44
C GLY A 35 18.68 2.24 10.12
N ASP A 36 17.68 1.61 10.72
CA ASP A 36 17.76 0.22 11.19
C ASP A 36 17.65 -0.74 9.99
N PRO A 37 18.56 -1.74 9.85
CA PRO A 37 18.52 -2.71 8.76
C PRO A 37 17.22 -3.52 8.67
N LEU A 38 16.54 -3.74 9.78
CA LEU A 38 15.22 -4.41 9.81
C LEU A 38 14.08 -3.42 9.81
N TRP A 39 14.39 -2.13 9.93
CA TRP A 39 13.41 -1.05 10.00
C TRP A 39 12.28 -1.39 10.98
N SER A 40 11.01 -1.25 10.59
CA SER A 40 9.87 -1.56 11.47
C SER A 40 9.73 -3.07 11.80
N ALA A 41 10.32 -3.96 11.02
CA ALA A 41 10.24 -5.40 11.25
C ALA A 41 10.99 -5.85 12.53
N ARG A 42 12.01 -5.10 12.99
CA ARG A 42 12.69 -5.35 14.27
C ARG A 42 11.72 -5.44 15.44
N PHE A 43 10.67 -4.64 15.41
CA PHE A 43 9.71 -4.49 16.50
C PHE A 43 8.77 -5.69 16.66
N LEU A 44 8.71 -6.58 15.67
CA LEU A 44 8.07 -7.89 15.81
C LEU A 44 8.71 -8.74 16.91
N HIS A 45 10.01 -8.58 17.08
CA HIS A 45 10.78 -9.27 18.12
C HIS A 45 10.83 -8.46 19.42
N THR A 46 11.11 -7.15 19.33
CA THR A 46 11.47 -6.33 20.50
C THR A 46 10.29 -5.65 21.19
N HIS A 47 9.26 -5.24 20.44
CA HIS A 47 8.13 -4.44 20.96
C HIS A 47 6.80 -4.85 20.31
N PRO A 48 6.36 -6.11 20.41
CA PRO A 48 5.18 -6.61 19.73
C PRO A 48 3.88 -5.90 20.13
N ASP A 49 3.76 -5.42 21.36
CA ASP A 49 2.58 -4.68 21.81
C ASP A 49 2.48 -3.30 21.14
N GLU A 50 3.61 -2.64 20.86
CA GLU A 50 3.62 -1.37 20.13
C GLU A 50 3.28 -1.55 18.64
N VAL A 51 3.59 -2.71 18.07
CA VAL A 51 3.10 -3.09 16.73
C VAL A 51 1.56 -3.16 16.74
N VAL A 52 0.96 -3.80 17.74
CA VAL A 52 -0.51 -3.86 17.90
C VAL A 52 -1.10 -2.47 18.07
N ASN A 53 -0.51 -1.63 18.94
CA ASN A 53 -0.99 -0.27 19.18
C ASN A 53 -0.94 0.59 17.92
N THR A 54 0.12 0.45 17.10
CA THR A 54 0.26 1.14 15.82
C THR A 54 -0.87 0.78 14.84
N HIS A 55 -1.18 -0.50 14.70
CA HIS A 55 -2.30 -0.95 13.87
C HIS A 55 -3.66 -0.43 14.39
N LEU A 56 -3.86 -0.43 15.71
CA LEU A 56 -5.07 0.11 16.33
C LEU A 56 -5.25 1.60 16.04
N ASP A 57 -4.18 2.39 16.05
CA ASP A 57 -4.25 3.82 15.73
C ASP A 57 -4.81 4.04 14.32
N PHE A 58 -4.37 3.27 13.32
CA PHE A 58 -4.86 3.37 11.95
C PHE A 58 -6.33 2.92 11.83
N LEU A 59 -6.72 1.84 12.48
CA LEU A 59 -8.11 1.39 12.48
C LEU A 59 -9.03 2.45 13.12
N ARG A 60 -8.64 3.02 14.25
CA ARG A 60 -9.37 4.11 14.93
C ARG A 60 -9.43 5.39 14.10
N ALA A 61 -8.43 5.61 13.23
CA ALA A 61 -8.40 6.72 12.28
C ALA A 61 -9.34 6.50 11.08
N GLY A 62 -9.94 5.31 10.94
CA GLY A 62 -10.89 4.97 9.90
C GLY A 62 -10.30 4.24 8.70
N ALA A 63 -9.17 3.55 8.86
CA ALA A 63 -8.66 2.64 7.84
C ALA A 63 -9.59 1.41 7.70
N ASP A 64 -9.89 1.01 6.46
CA ASP A 64 -10.66 -0.21 6.14
C ASP A 64 -9.76 -1.46 6.13
N LEU A 65 -8.45 -1.25 6.14
CA LEU A 65 -7.44 -2.31 6.19
C LEU A 65 -6.15 -1.82 6.84
N ILE A 66 -5.36 -2.76 7.33
CA ILE A 66 -4.03 -2.53 7.90
C ILE A 66 -3.02 -3.44 7.22
N ILE A 67 -1.82 -2.89 6.96
CA ILE A 67 -0.73 -3.57 6.28
C ILE A 67 0.32 -3.99 7.31
N THR A 68 0.75 -5.27 7.29
CA THR A 68 1.75 -5.78 8.24
C THR A 68 3.09 -5.05 8.09
N ASN A 69 3.85 -4.95 9.18
CA ASN A 69 5.19 -4.34 9.17
C ASN A 69 6.28 -5.30 8.65
N THR A 70 5.99 -5.99 7.55
CA THR A 70 6.88 -6.98 6.91
C THR A 70 7.54 -6.50 5.63
N TYR A 71 7.43 -5.21 5.30
CA TYR A 71 8.03 -4.61 4.10
C TYR A 71 9.49 -5.04 3.90
N GLN A 72 10.31 -4.94 4.94
CA GLN A 72 11.74 -5.26 4.92
C GLN A 72 12.06 -6.59 5.64
N ALA A 73 11.03 -7.31 6.11
CA ALA A 73 11.20 -8.58 6.80
C ALA A 73 11.69 -9.66 5.85
N SER A 74 12.76 -10.35 6.23
CA SER A 74 13.23 -11.57 5.59
C SER A 74 13.85 -12.52 6.62
N VAL A 75 13.86 -13.80 6.32
CA VAL A 75 14.47 -14.80 7.21
C VAL A 75 15.95 -14.50 7.41
N GLU A 76 16.66 -14.22 6.30
CA GLU A 76 18.08 -13.89 6.31
C GLU A 76 18.36 -12.61 7.12
N GLY A 77 17.56 -11.56 6.93
CA GLY A 77 17.70 -10.31 7.66
C GLY A 77 17.52 -10.49 9.17
N PHE A 78 16.53 -11.30 9.59
CA PHE A 78 16.34 -11.59 11.02
C PHE A 78 17.49 -12.42 11.61
N VAL A 79 17.99 -13.43 10.89
CA VAL A 79 19.16 -14.21 11.30
C VAL A 79 20.39 -13.31 11.47
N GLU A 80 20.67 -12.44 10.50
CA GLU A 80 21.83 -11.56 10.51
C GLU A 80 21.77 -10.50 11.61
N HIS A 81 20.62 -9.85 11.78
CA HIS A 81 20.51 -8.64 12.61
C HIS A 81 19.87 -8.86 13.98
N LEU A 82 19.28 -10.04 14.25
CA LEU A 82 18.76 -10.42 15.57
C LEU A 82 19.50 -11.63 16.17
N GLY A 83 20.24 -12.40 15.36
CA GLY A 83 20.93 -13.60 15.80
C GLY A 83 19.97 -14.76 16.11
N VAL A 84 18.78 -14.75 15.55
CA VAL A 84 17.79 -15.83 15.68
C VAL A 84 18.06 -16.96 14.68
N THR A 85 17.42 -18.13 14.86
CA THR A 85 17.50 -19.21 13.87
C THR A 85 16.66 -18.90 12.62
N PRO A 86 16.88 -19.56 11.48
CA PRO A 86 16.02 -19.40 10.29
C PRO A 86 14.54 -19.70 10.57
N GLU A 87 14.25 -20.70 11.41
CA GLU A 87 12.91 -21.07 11.83
C GLU A 87 12.27 -19.94 12.65
N GLU A 88 12.98 -19.38 13.60
CA GLU A 88 12.52 -18.21 14.39
C GLU A 88 12.34 -16.98 13.50
N GLY A 89 13.20 -16.78 12.49
CA GLY A 89 13.07 -15.71 11.51
C GLY A 89 11.80 -15.85 10.67
N TYR A 90 11.46 -17.06 10.25
CA TYR A 90 10.19 -17.37 9.58
C TYR A 90 8.97 -17.07 10.46
N GLU A 91 9.01 -17.54 11.73
CA GLU A 91 7.96 -17.31 12.70
C GLU A 91 7.76 -15.81 13.02
N LEU A 92 8.78 -14.97 12.90
CA LEU A 92 8.61 -13.51 13.03
C LEU A 92 7.76 -12.90 11.90
N ILE A 93 7.85 -13.45 10.68
CA ILE A 93 6.98 -13.01 9.57
C ILE A 93 5.53 -13.45 9.84
N VAL A 94 5.32 -14.69 10.27
CA VAL A 94 3.99 -15.20 10.70
C VAL A 94 3.42 -14.33 11.81
N ARG A 95 4.23 -14.02 12.82
CA ARG A 95 3.85 -13.18 13.97
C ARG A 95 3.36 -11.78 13.57
N ALA A 96 3.89 -11.19 12.51
CA ALA A 96 3.42 -9.89 12.03
C ALA A 96 1.92 -9.93 11.67
N ALA A 97 1.48 -10.97 10.96
CA ALA A 97 0.06 -11.16 10.64
C ALA A 97 -0.78 -11.44 11.90
N GLU A 98 -0.25 -12.19 12.87
CA GLU A 98 -0.94 -12.46 14.14
C GLU A 98 -1.15 -11.18 14.96
N LEU A 99 -0.13 -10.31 15.03
CA LEU A 99 -0.22 -9.02 15.74
C LEU A 99 -1.23 -8.08 15.07
N ALA A 100 -1.24 -8.02 13.74
CA ALA A 100 -2.24 -7.25 12.99
C ALA A 100 -3.66 -7.81 13.20
N LYS A 101 -3.84 -9.12 13.22
CA LYS A 101 -5.13 -9.76 13.54
C LYS A 101 -5.55 -9.49 15.00
N ARG A 102 -4.61 -9.48 15.94
CA ARG A 102 -4.88 -9.09 17.32
C ARG A 102 -5.37 -7.65 17.41
N ALA A 103 -4.73 -6.72 16.71
CA ALA A 103 -5.20 -5.34 16.64
C ALA A 103 -6.61 -5.25 16.06
N ARG A 104 -6.90 -5.96 14.96
CA ARG A 104 -8.24 -6.05 14.38
C ARG A 104 -9.27 -6.59 15.38
N ALA A 105 -8.95 -7.64 16.11
CA ALA A 105 -9.86 -8.22 17.09
C ALA A 105 -10.18 -7.24 18.22
N LEU A 106 -9.18 -6.53 18.75
CA LEU A 106 -9.37 -5.48 19.77
C LEU A 106 -10.22 -4.33 19.24
N TYR A 107 -10.00 -3.91 17.99
CA TYR A 107 -10.81 -2.87 17.36
C TYR A 107 -12.27 -3.31 17.19
N VAL A 108 -12.51 -4.55 16.76
CA VAL A 108 -13.86 -5.11 16.62
C VAL A 108 -14.58 -5.15 17.97
N GLU A 109 -13.90 -5.54 19.04
CA GLU A 109 -14.45 -5.54 20.39
C GLU A 109 -14.79 -4.11 20.88
N GLU A 110 -13.92 -3.14 20.59
CA GLU A 110 -14.13 -1.72 20.95
C GLU A 110 -15.31 -1.09 20.21
N TYR A 111 -15.59 -1.50 18.97
CA TYR A 111 -16.60 -0.92 18.08
C TYR A 111 -17.66 -1.93 17.61
N GLU A 112 -18.00 -2.92 18.44
CA GLU A 112 -18.90 -4.04 18.09
C GLU A 112 -20.23 -3.58 17.48
N ASP A 113 -20.87 -2.60 18.09
CA ASP A 113 -22.16 -2.06 17.61
C ASP A 113 -22.06 -1.37 16.23
N TYR A 114 -20.92 -0.81 15.91
CA TYR A 114 -20.66 -0.11 14.64
C TYR A 114 -20.34 -1.10 13.52
N ILE A 115 -19.49 -2.10 13.80
CA ILE A 115 -18.97 -3.05 12.80
C ILE A 115 -20.05 -4.06 12.36
N GLN A 116 -21.08 -4.34 13.16
CA GLN A 116 -22.21 -5.19 12.73
C GLN A 116 -22.90 -4.70 11.45
N ASN A 117 -22.75 -3.41 11.11
CA ASN A 117 -23.32 -2.77 9.93
C ASN A 117 -22.29 -2.39 8.87
N GLU A 118 -21.01 -2.61 9.10
CA GLU A 118 -19.88 -2.24 8.25
C GLU A 118 -19.01 -3.47 7.93
N HIS A 119 -18.13 -3.34 6.94
CA HIS A 119 -17.20 -4.42 6.60
C HIS A 119 -16.09 -4.55 7.64
N MET A 120 -15.76 -5.78 8.01
CA MET A 120 -14.62 -6.07 8.88
C MET A 120 -13.32 -5.60 8.22
N PRO A 121 -12.45 -4.86 8.95
CA PRO A 121 -11.16 -4.44 8.40
C PRO A 121 -10.31 -5.63 7.93
N LEU A 122 -9.60 -5.46 6.83
CA LEU A 122 -8.72 -6.50 6.29
C LEU A 122 -7.31 -6.41 6.89
N VAL A 123 -6.63 -7.54 6.98
CA VAL A 123 -5.19 -7.65 7.30
C VAL A 123 -4.45 -8.01 6.03
N VAL A 124 -3.54 -7.16 5.60
CA VAL A 124 -2.80 -7.28 4.34
C VAL A 124 -1.33 -7.54 4.61
N GLY A 125 -0.77 -8.57 3.99
CA GLY A 125 0.66 -8.91 4.13
C GLY A 125 1.53 -8.04 3.24
N SER A 126 2.43 -7.25 3.82
CA SER A 126 3.39 -6.42 3.08
C SER A 126 4.52 -7.26 2.49
N VAL A 127 4.77 -7.09 1.20
CA VAL A 127 5.87 -7.69 0.44
C VAL A 127 6.60 -6.58 -0.30
N GLY A 128 7.61 -6.00 0.34
CA GLY A 128 8.51 -5.01 -0.26
C GLY A 128 9.50 -5.64 -1.24
N PRO A 129 10.17 -4.85 -2.09
CA PRO A 129 11.07 -5.32 -3.14
C PRO A 129 12.36 -5.93 -2.59
N PHE A 130 13.05 -6.68 -3.44
CA PHE A 130 14.35 -7.27 -3.12
C PHE A 130 15.37 -6.18 -2.73
N GLY A 131 15.35 -5.02 -3.40
CA GLY A 131 16.23 -3.89 -3.09
C GLY A 131 16.13 -3.39 -1.64
N ALA A 132 14.97 -3.51 -1.01
CA ALA A 132 14.82 -3.12 0.40
C ALA A 132 15.69 -3.96 1.35
N HIS A 133 15.99 -5.21 1.00
CA HIS A 133 16.88 -6.09 1.74
C HIS A 133 18.37 -5.68 1.66
N LEU A 134 18.76 -4.99 0.60
CA LEU A 134 20.14 -4.59 0.37
C LEU A 134 20.57 -3.39 1.22
N HIS A 135 19.64 -2.63 1.78
CA HIS A 135 19.86 -1.46 2.64
C HIS A 135 20.70 -0.34 2.00
N ASP A 136 20.73 -0.27 0.67
CA ASP A 136 21.51 0.69 -0.11
C ASP A 136 20.64 1.74 -0.83
N GLY A 137 19.31 1.66 -0.66
CA GLY A 137 18.34 2.55 -1.31
C GLY A 137 17.94 2.13 -2.72
N SER A 138 18.41 0.96 -3.17
CA SER A 138 18.11 0.46 -4.51
C SER A 138 16.63 0.12 -4.76
N GLU A 139 15.81 0.04 -3.72
CA GLU A 139 14.35 0.01 -3.84
C GLU A 139 13.75 1.28 -4.48
N TYR A 140 14.51 2.38 -4.52
CA TYR A 140 14.08 3.66 -5.08
C TYR A 140 14.68 3.97 -6.46
N ASP A 141 15.60 3.14 -6.97
CA ASP A 141 16.15 3.27 -8.33
C ASP A 141 16.11 1.97 -9.13
N GLY A 142 15.92 0.81 -8.47
CA GLY A 142 15.83 -0.48 -9.12
C GLY A 142 17.15 -1.05 -9.64
N SER A 143 18.29 -0.43 -9.35
CA SER A 143 19.61 -0.76 -9.92
C SER A 143 20.06 -2.22 -9.67
N TYR A 144 19.57 -2.87 -8.62
CA TYR A 144 19.86 -4.28 -8.37
C TYR A 144 19.32 -5.22 -9.46
N ALA A 145 18.29 -4.83 -10.20
CA ALA A 145 17.71 -5.65 -11.26
C ALA A 145 18.71 -5.95 -12.38
N ASP A 146 19.65 -5.02 -12.64
CA ASP A 146 20.68 -5.20 -13.67
C ASP A 146 21.72 -6.29 -13.31
N THR A 147 21.83 -6.65 -12.03
CA THR A 147 22.88 -7.54 -11.50
C THR A 147 22.34 -8.77 -10.79
N THR A 148 21.08 -8.77 -10.37
CA THR A 148 20.45 -9.85 -9.61
C THR A 148 19.57 -10.68 -10.52
N SER A 149 19.79 -12.00 -10.56
CA SER A 149 18.94 -12.85 -11.39
C SER A 149 17.51 -12.96 -10.85
N ILE A 150 16.56 -13.12 -11.77
CA ILE A 150 15.14 -13.35 -11.45
C ILE A 150 14.97 -14.53 -10.49
N GLN A 151 15.77 -15.59 -10.63
CA GLN A 151 15.68 -16.74 -9.74
C GLN A 151 16.08 -16.42 -8.29
N VAL A 152 17.11 -15.60 -8.10
CA VAL A 152 17.53 -15.14 -6.75
C VAL A 152 16.41 -14.34 -6.10
N MET A 153 15.82 -13.37 -6.82
CA MET A 153 14.69 -12.60 -6.32
C MET A 153 13.48 -13.50 -5.98
N ARG A 154 13.15 -14.46 -6.86
CA ARG A 154 12.06 -15.42 -6.65
C ARG A 154 12.27 -16.27 -5.39
N ASP A 155 13.47 -16.82 -5.20
CA ASP A 155 13.79 -17.69 -4.07
C ASP A 155 13.78 -16.91 -2.75
N TRP A 156 14.13 -15.62 -2.78
CA TRP A 156 14.07 -14.74 -1.63
C TRP A 156 12.61 -14.33 -1.29
N HIS A 157 11.76 -14.07 -2.27
CA HIS A 157 10.35 -13.70 -2.03
C HIS A 157 9.48 -14.86 -1.56
N ARG A 158 9.71 -16.07 -2.08
CA ARG A 158 8.84 -17.24 -1.83
C ARG A 158 8.60 -17.52 -0.36
N PRO A 159 9.61 -17.65 0.53
CA PRO A 159 9.39 -17.94 1.95
C PRO A 159 8.63 -16.82 2.67
N ARG A 160 8.83 -15.57 2.28
CA ARG A 160 8.12 -14.41 2.84
C ARG A 160 6.63 -14.45 2.50
N ILE A 161 6.31 -14.66 1.24
CA ILE A 161 4.92 -14.79 0.77
C ILE A 161 4.27 -16.01 1.42
N GLN A 162 4.96 -17.15 1.47
CA GLN A 162 4.47 -18.37 2.10
C GLN A 162 4.11 -18.13 3.58
N ALA A 163 4.99 -17.52 4.35
CA ALA A 163 4.74 -17.23 5.77
C ALA A 163 3.49 -16.35 5.98
N LEU A 164 3.30 -15.32 5.16
CA LEU A 164 2.13 -14.45 5.22
C LEU A 164 0.84 -15.19 4.82
N VAL A 165 0.89 -16.02 3.79
CA VAL A 165 -0.26 -16.82 3.33
C VAL A 165 -0.63 -17.87 4.36
N GLU A 166 0.34 -18.60 4.95
CA GLU A 166 0.12 -19.58 6.02
C GLU A 166 -0.42 -18.91 7.29
N ALA A 167 0.06 -17.72 7.61
CA ALA A 167 -0.50 -16.91 8.68
C ALA A 167 -1.94 -16.44 8.40
N GLY A 168 -2.45 -16.62 7.18
CA GLY A 168 -3.83 -16.32 6.79
C GLY A 168 -4.13 -14.82 6.75
N VAL A 169 -3.29 -14.02 6.09
CA VAL A 169 -3.63 -12.65 5.70
C VAL A 169 -4.75 -12.65 4.66
N ASP A 170 -5.54 -11.57 4.61
CA ASP A 170 -6.69 -11.50 3.70
C ASP A 170 -6.26 -11.17 2.26
N LEU A 171 -5.16 -10.41 2.08
CA LEU A 171 -4.55 -10.00 0.82
C LEU A 171 -3.03 -9.87 0.97
N LEU A 172 -2.32 -9.74 -0.16
CA LEU A 172 -0.93 -9.31 -0.19
C LEU A 172 -0.79 -7.92 -0.83
N ALA A 173 0.12 -7.12 -0.29
CA ALA A 173 0.60 -5.88 -0.87
C ALA A 173 1.98 -6.12 -1.51
N LEU A 174 2.02 -6.33 -2.82
CA LEU A 174 3.28 -6.32 -3.58
C LEU A 174 3.62 -4.85 -3.82
N GLU A 175 4.45 -4.27 -2.94
CA GLU A 175 4.53 -2.81 -2.83
C GLU A 175 5.93 -2.23 -3.04
N THR A 176 5.97 -1.00 -3.52
CA THR A 176 7.20 -0.24 -3.78
C THR A 176 8.11 -0.94 -4.79
N ILE A 177 7.53 -1.70 -5.71
CA ILE A 177 8.30 -2.46 -6.69
C ILE A 177 8.94 -1.50 -7.70
N PRO A 178 10.29 -1.46 -7.83
CA PRO A 178 10.95 -0.42 -8.60
C PRO A 178 11.13 -0.75 -10.07
N CYS A 179 11.10 -2.04 -10.48
CA CYS A 179 11.46 -2.49 -11.82
C CYS A 179 10.44 -3.49 -12.40
N GLN A 180 10.39 -3.54 -13.72
CA GLN A 180 9.46 -4.40 -14.45
C GLN A 180 9.73 -5.88 -14.22
N GLU A 181 10.99 -6.30 -14.21
CA GLU A 181 11.36 -7.72 -14.11
C GLU A 181 10.89 -8.35 -12.79
N GLU A 182 11.09 -7.67 -11.67
CA GLU A 182 10.62 -8.14 -10.37
C GLU A 182 9.08 -8.14 -10.30
N ALA A 183 8.42 -7.12 -10.84
CA ALA A 183 6.96 -7.06 -10.90
C ALA A 183 6.36 -8.25 -11.67
N GLU A 184 6.89 -8.57 -12.84
CA GLU A 184 6.45 -9.70 -13.65
C GLU A 184 6.74 -11.03 -12.94
N MET A 185 7.90 -11.18 -12.32
CA MET A 185 8.27 -12.35 -11.53
C MET A 185 7.32 -12.55 -10.34
N LEU A 186 6.95 -11.48 -9.64
CA LEU A 186 6.00 -11.55 -8.52
C LEU A 186 4.59 -11.95 -8.99
N CYS A 187 4.13 -11.44 -10.14
CA CYS A 187 2.86 -11.87 -10.74
C CYS A 187 2.85 -13.37 -11.07
N ASP A 188 3.97 -13.91 -11.51
CA ASP A 188 4.10 -15.33 -11.78
C ASP A 188 4.24 -16.15 -10.48
N LEU A 189 5.05 -15.71 -9.53
CA LEU A 189 5.21 -16.36 -8.23
C LEU A 189 3.89 -16.45 -7.46
N LEU A 190 3.03 -15.44 -7.57
CA LEU A 190 1.71 -15.43 -6.92
C LEU A 190 0.84 -16.63 -7.30
N ARG A 191 1.03 -17.21 -8.50
CA ARG A 191 0.31 -18.42 -8.93
C ARG A 191 0.64 -19.68 -8.14
N GLU A 192 1.79 -19.72 -7.46
CA GLU A 192 2.12 -20.80 -6.52
C GLU A 192 1.19 -20.77 -5.29
N PHE A 193 0.48 -19.66 -5.07
CA PHE A 193 -0.44 -19.41 -3.96
C PHE A 193 -1.87 -19.09 -4.48
N PRO A 194 -2.59 -20.05 -5.08
CA PRO A 194 -3.80 -19.77 -5.87
C PRO A 194 -4.98 -19.20 -5.08
N ASN A 195 -4.99 -19.34 -3.76
CA ASN A 195 -6.09 -18.91 -2.89
C ASN A 195 -5.91 -17.47 -2.37
N ILE A 196 -4.77 -16.82 -2.60
CA ILE A 196 -4.52 -15.45 -2.16
C ILE A 196 -4.63 -14.48 -3.33
N LYS A 197 -5.15 -13.29 -3.07
CA LYS A 197 -5.13 -12.16 -4.00
C LYS A 197 -4.13 -11.12 -3.54
N ALA A 198 -3.74 -10.23 -4.45
CA ALA A 198 -2.78 -9.18 -4.16
C ALA A 198 -3.10 -7.89 -4.94
N TRP A 199 -2.59 -6.77 -4.48
CA TRP A 199 -2.36 -5.63 -5.37
C TRP A 199 -0.88 -5.52 -5.73
N LEU A 200 -0.60 -4.78 -6.80
CA LEU A 200 0.77 -4.50 -7.23
C LEU A 200 0.95 -3.00 -7.40
N VAL A 201 1.91 -2.44 -6.68
CA VAL A 201 2.20 -1.00 -6.73
C VAL A 201 3.69 -0.71 -6.85
N PHE A 202 3.98 0.38 -7.52
CA PHE A 202 5.31 0.76 -7.94
C PHE A 202 5.81 2.00 -7.22
N SER A 203 7.11 2.01 -6.88
CA SER A 203 7.84 3.26 -6.65
C SER A 203 8.11 3.96 -8.00
N CYS A 204 8.06 5.30 -8.01
CA CYS A 204 8.19 6.09 -9.22
C CYS A 204 9.23 7.19 -9.05
N LYS A 205 10.12 7.34 -10.03
CA LYS A 205 11.14 8.41 -10.02
C LYS A 205 10.63 9.75 -10.55
N ASP A 206 9.57 9.73 -11.33
CA ASP A 206 8.95 10.90 -11.94
C ASP A 206 7.44 10.64 -12.21
N ASN A 207 6.79 11.56 -12.91
CA ASN A 207 5.36 11.51 -13.21
C ASN A 207 4.98 10.64 -14.43
N GLN A 208 5.90 9.79 -14.91
CA GLN A 208 5.70 8.90 -16.07
C GLN A 208 6.29 7.50 -15.86
N SER A 209 7.37 7.41 -15.09
CA SER A 209 8.22 6.23 -15.00
C SER A 209 8.25 5.63 -13.60
N ILE A 210 8.30 4.30 -13.52
CA ILE A 210 8.67 3.59 -12.28
C ILE A 210 10.14 3.88 -11.95
N ALA A 211 10.59 3.49 -10.78
CA ALA A 211 11.90 3.88 -10.26
C ALA A 211 13.06 3.51 -11.18
N HIS A 212 13.09 2.32 -11.77
CA HIS A 212 14.12 1.87 -12.69
C HIS A 212 14.09 2.60 -14.05
N GLY A 213 12.91 3.04 -14.54
CA GLY A 213 12.81 3.90 -15.73
C GLY A 213 11.78 3.50 -16.75
N GLU A 214 11.17 2.35 -16.62
CA GLU A 214 10.11 1.89 -17.51
C GLU A 214 8.84 2.71 -17.32
N SER A 215 8.03 2.80 -18.38
CA SER A 215 6.74 3.49 -18.32
C SER A 215 5.81 2.79 -17.33
N PHE A 216 5.36 3.51 -16.28
CA PHE A 216 4.42 2.99 -15.29
C PHE A 216 3.19 2.36 -15.94
N GLN A 217 2.50 3.09 -16.85
CA GLN A 217 1.26 2.60 -17.44
C GLN A 217 1.44 1.31 -18.24
N LYS A 218 2.56 1.20 -18.96
CA LYS A 218 2.84 -0.02 -19.76
C LYS A 218 3.11 -1.21 -18.86
N VAL A 219 3.96 -1.04 -17.84
CA VAL A 219 4.31 -2.12 -16.92
C VAL A 219 3.10 -2.55 -16.09
N ALA A 220 2.36 -1.62 -15.50
CA ALA A 220 1.20 -1.94 -14.69
C ALA A 220 0.10 -2.67 -15.48
N LYS A 221 -0.19 -2.24 -16.73
CA LYS A 221 -1.14 -2.95 -17.61
C LYS A 221 -0.65 -4.34 -17.98
N LYS A 222 0.64 -4.50 -18.30
CA LYS A 222 1.24 -5.81 -18.61
C LYS A 222 1.14 -6.78 -17.45
N CYS A 223 1.44 -6.33 -16.23
CA CYS A 223 1.32 -7.15 -15.02
C CYS A 223 -0.14 -7.54 -14.74
N TRP A 224 -1.06 -6.58 -14.87
CA TRP A 224 -2.50 -6.87 -14.76
C TRP A 224 -2.95 -7.96 -15.74
N GLU A 225 -2.56 -7.85 -17.00
CA GLU A 225 -2.90 -8.82 -18.04
C GLU A 225 -2.23 -10.18 -17.82
N ALA A 226 -1.07 -10.19 -17.17
CA ALA A 226 -0.38 -11.43 -16.83
C ALA A 226 -1.12 -12.23 -15.75
N ASN A 227 -1.73 -11.59 -14.74
CA ASN A 227 -2.42 -12.29 -13.65
C ASN A 227 -3.71 -11.56 -13.19
N PRO A 228 -4.73 -11.43 -14.07
CA PRO A 228 -5.95 -10.67 -13.77
C PRO A 228 -6.85 -11.35 -12.73
N ASP A 229 -6.67 -12.65 -12.50
CA ASP A 229 -7.50 -13.41 -11.55
C ASP A 229 -7.08 -13.19 -10.09
N GLN A 230 -5.81 -12.88 -9.84
CA GLN A 230 -5.29 -12.68 -8.48
C GLN A 230 -4.99 -11.20 -8.17
N LEU A 231 -4.70 -10.35 -9.16
CA LEU A 231 -4.52 -8.93 -8.92
C LEU A 231 -5.89 -8.25 -8.69
N VAL A 232 -6.04 -7.53 -7.59
CA VAL A 232 -7.25 -6.76 -7.26
C VAL A 232 -7.13 -5.28 -7.64
N ALA A 233 -5.91 -4.76 -7.75
CA ALA A 233 -5.61 -3.40 -8.17
C ALA A 233 -4.15 -3.27 -8.60
N VAL A 234 -3.86 -2.24 -9.40
CA VAL A 234 -2.49 -1.79 -9.70
C VAL A 234 -2.37 -0.30 -9.45
N GLY A 235 -1.17 0.19 -9.13
CA GLY A 235 -1.00 1.61 -8.87
C GLY A 235 0.39 2.00 -8.42
N VAL A 236 0.45 3.02 -7.56
CA VAL A 236 1.72 3.60 -7.10
C VAL A 236 1.69 3.86 -5.60
N ASN A 237 2.86 3.71 -4.97
CA ASN A 237 3.05 4.05 -3.57
C ASN A 237 4.45 4.64 -3.32
N CYS A 238 4.65 5.16 -2.13
CA CYS A 238 5.94 5.68 -1.66
C CYS A 238 6.64 6.62 -2.66
N CYS A 239 5.87 7.36 -3.44
CA CYS A 239 6.32 8.40 -4.37
C CYS A 239 5.73 9.76 -3.98
N ALA A 240 6.20 10.83 -4.60
CA ALA A 240 5.66 12.16 -4.33
C ALA A 240 4.19 12.27 -4.77
N PRO A 241 3.28 12.85 -3.96
CA PRO A 241 1.87 13.02 -4.31
C PRO A 241 1.67 13.75 -5.64
N SER A 242 2.54 14.71 -5.96
CA SER A 242 2.49 15.49 -7.21
C SER A 242 2.71 14.67 -8.49
N TYR A 243 3.24 13.45 -8.41
CA TYR A 243 3.40 12.58 -9.58
C TYR A 243 2.13 11.82 -9.94
N VAL A 244 1.29 11.52 -8.95
CA VAL A 244 0.19 10.56 -9.02
C VAL A 244 -0.80 10.88 -10.12
N SER A 245 -1.32 12.11 -10.19
CA SER A 245 -2.34 12.49 -11.17
C SER A 245 -1.86 12.27 -12.61
N ASN A 246 -0.60 12.60 -12.91
CA ASN A 246 -0.04 12.37 -14.24
C ASN A 246 0.22 10.89 -14.55
N LEU A 247 0.66 10.11 -13.57
CA LEU A 247 0.85 8.65 -13.71
C LEU A 247 -0.46 7.96 -14.06
N LEU A 248 -1.58 8.40 -13.46
CA LEU A 248 -2.89 7.77 -13.62
C LEU A 248 -3.72 8.32 -14.79
N LYS A 249 -3.43 9.54 -15.24
CA LYS A 249 -4.21 10.20 -16.29
C LYS A 249 -4.25 9.35 -17.56
N GLY A 250 -5.47 9.04 -18.03
CA GLY A 250 -5.70 8.24 -19.23
C GLY A 250 -5.40 6.74 -19.06
N PHE A 251 -5.09 6.27 -17.85
CA PHE A 251 -4.72 4.86 -17.61
C PHE A 251 -5.78 3.87 -18.13
N ASN A 252 -7.05 4.18 -17.96
CA ASN A 252 -8.17 3.33 -18.34
C ASN A 252 -8.91 3.79 -19.61
N ASP A 253 -8.36 4.72 -20.40
CA ASP A 253 -9.04 5.26 -21.60
C ASP A 253 -9.33 4.18 -22.64
N ASP A 254 -8.49 3.17 -22.74
CA ASP A 254 -8.63 2.00 -23.61
C ASP A 254 -9.56 0.90 -23.05
N ARG A 255 -10.07 1.06 -21.80
CA ARG A 255 -10.86 0.07 -21.06
C ARG A 255 -12.14 0.65 -20.43
N PRO A 256 -13.01 1.36 -21.17
CA PRO A 256 -14.14 2.10 -20.59
C PRO A 256 -15.19 1.20 -19.93
N ASN A 257 -15.32 -0.07 -20.36
CA ASN A 257 -16.31 -1.02 -19.83
C ASN A 257 -15.77 -1.96 -18.76
N ALA A 258 -14.45 -2.07 -18.58
CA ALA A 258 -13.80 -2.93 -17.62
C ALA A 258 -12.51 -2.25 -17.11
N PRO A 259 -12.62 -1.12 -16.40
CA PRO A 259 -11.47 -0.39 -15.91
C PRO A 259 -10.69 -1.23 -14.88
N ILE A 260 -9.37 -1.18 -14.98
CA ILE A 260 -8.48 -1.76 -13.99
C ILE A 260 -8.61 -0.94 -12.70
N PRO A 261 -8.90 -1.56 -11.54
CA PRO A 261 -8.96 -0.83 -10.28
C PRO A 261 -7.59 -0.21 -9.94
N LEU A 262 -7.60 1.04 -9.51
CA LEU A 262 -6.38 1.79 -9.19
C LEU A 262 -6.22 1.95 -7.69
N ILE A 263 -4.97 1.89 -7.23
CA ILE A 263 -4.57 2.03 -5.83
C ILE A 263 -3.45 3.06 -5.69
N VAL A 264 -3.54 3.94 -4.68
CA VAL A 264 -2.57 5.00 -4.43
C VAL A 264 -2.34 5.20 -2.94
N TYR A 265 -1.08 5.13 -2.50
CA TYR A 265 -0.65 5.52 -1.15
C TYR A 265 0.76 6.13 -1.18
N PRO A 266 0.84 7.42 -1.50
CA PRO A 266 2.10 8.14 -1.63
C PRO A 266 2.73 8.45 -0.27
N ASN A 267 3.97 8.92 -0.27
CA ASN A 267 4.56 9.53 0.92
C ASN A 267 3.99 10.95 1.15
N SER A 268 4.47 11.64 2.18
CA SER A 268 4.03 13.02 2.50
C SER A 268 4.50 14.09 1.50
N GLY A 269 5.34 13.73 0.51
CA GLY A 269 6.01 14.68 -0.37
C GLY A 269 7.31 15.25 0.17
N GLU A 270 7.68 14.98 1.42
CA GLU A 270 8.98 15.34 2.01
C GLU A 270 10.11 14.67 1.23
N LYS A 271 11.29 15.32 1.21
CA LYS A 271 12.49 14.76 0.63
C LYS A 271 13.30 14.04 1.70
N TYR A 272 13.77 12.85 1.38
CA TYR A 272 14.70 12.13 2.25
C TYR A 272 16.13 12.56 1.96
N ASN A 273 16.86 12.97 3.01
CA ASN A 273 18.28 13.28 2.96
C ASN A 273 19.02 12.26 3.85
N PRO A 274 20.00 11.48 3.31
CA PRO A 274 20.67 10.42 4.07
C PRO A 274 21.40 10.88 5.34
N GLN A 275 21.80 12.17 5.43
CA GLN A 275 22.55 12.71 6.57
C GLN A 275 21.65 13.29 7.68
N ILE A 276 20.50 13.85 7.31
CA ILE A 276 19.64 14.60 8.25
C ILE A 276 18.18 14.12 8.28
N GLY A 277 17.86 13.05 7.54
CA GLY A 277 16.51 12.48 7.47
C GLY A 277 15.56 13.26 6.55
N TRP A 278 14.30 13.25 6.86
CA TRP A 278 13.23 13.88 6.07
C TRP A 278 13.22 15.40 6.24
N ILE A 279 13.14 16.13 5.12
CA ILE A 279 13.22 17.61 5.06
C ILE A 279 12.09 18.19 4.21
N ASP A 280 11.92 19.51 4.32
CA ASP A 280 10.97 20.29 3.49
C ASP A 280 9.49 20.01 3.76
N ARG A 281 9.11 19.52 4.96
CA ARG A 281 7.70 19.28 5.33
C ARG A 281 6.81 20.50 5.11
N ASP A 282 7.31 21.68 5.42
CA ASP A 282 6.62 22.96 5.28
C ASP A 282 6.37 23.39 3.84
N LYS A 283 7.02 22.73 2.88
CA LYS A 283 6.87 22.96 1.43
C LYS A 283 5.96 21.95 0.74
N CYS A 284 5.47 20.95 1.48
CA CYS A 284 4.64 19.88 0.93
C CYS A 284 3.16 20.19 1.12
N GLU A 285 2.39 19.96 0.07
CA GLU A 285 0.92 19.95 0.20
C GLU A 285 0.49 18.66 0.90
N PRO A 286 -0.44 18.73 1.86
CA PRO A 286 -0.97 17.55 2.52
C PRO A 286 -1.62 16.58 1.53
N VAL A 287 -1.45 15.28 1.75
CA VAL A 287 -1.97 14.22 0.84
C VAL A 287 -3.47 14.34 0.60
N GLU A 288 -4.22 14.74 1.63
CA GLU A 288 -5.67 14.87 1.55
C GLU A 288 -6.18 15.86 0.51
N VAL A 289 -5.39 16.83 0.07
CA VAL A 289 -5.82 17.80 -0.97
C VAL A 289 -5.95 17.16 -2.36
N PHE A 290 -5.26 16.06 -2.61
CA PHE A 290 -5.26 15.36 -3.89
C PHE A 290 -6.33 14.27 -4.00
N ILE A 291 -6.92 13.85 -2.87
CA ILE A 291 -7.77 12.65 -2.80
C ILE A 291 -8.94 12.70 -3.79
N GLN A 292 -9.69 13.81 -3.82
CA GLN A 292 -10.86 13.91 -4.68
C GLN A 292 -10.49 13.84 -6.16
N GLU A 293 -9.38 14.44 -6.56
CA GLU A 293 -8.87 14.35 -7.95
C GLU A 293 -8.53 12.89 -8.30
N TRP A 294 -7.83 12.17 -7.42
CA TRP A 294 -7.48 10.77 -7.68
C TRP A 294 -8.72 9.86 -7.76
N LEU A 295 -9.72 10.10 -6.92
CA LEU A 295 -10.99 9.36 -6.99
C LEU A 295 -11.73 9.64 -8.32
N ASP A 296 -11.69 10.87 -8.81
CA ASP A 296 -12.24 11.23 -10.12
C ASP A 296 -11.45 10.57 -11.28
N LEU A 297 -10.15 10.30 -11.12
CA LEU A 297 -9.34 9.51 -12.05
C LEU A 297 -9.57 7.99 -11.97
N GLY A 298 -10.41 7.52 -11.05
CA GLY A 298 -10.80 6.13 -10.95
C GLY A 298 -10.10 5.33 -9.86
N VAL A 299 -9.38 5.98 -8.94
CA VAL A 299 -8.80 5.31 -7.77
C VAL A 299 -9.91 4.68 -6.91
N ARG A 300 -9.66 3.47 -6.41
CA ARG A 300 -10.57 2.70 -5.55
C ARG A 300 -9.97 2.38 -4.19
N TYR A 301 -8.67 2.40 -4.09
CA TYR A 301 -7.91 2.16 -2.86
C TYR A 301 -7.00 3.36 -2.62
N VAL A 302 -7.10 4.01 -1.46
CA VAL A 302 -6.35 5.24 -1.18
C VAL A 302 -5.87 5.28 0.27
N GLY A 303 -4.63 5.68 0.49
CA GLY A 303 -4.04 5.81 1.82
C GLY A 303 -2.76 6.61 1.82
N GLY A 304 -1.89 6.34 2.77
CA GLY A 304 -0.59 6.98 2.89
C GLY A 304 0.57 5.99 3.04
N CYS A 305 1.77 6.45 2.82
CA CYS A 305 3.02 5.71 3.01
C CYS A 305 3.93 6.49 3.98
N CYS A 306 5.24 6.53 3.73
CA CYS A 306 6.19 7.20 4.62
C CYS A 306 5.75 8.63 4.99
N ARG A 307 5.95 8.98 6.25
CA ARG A 307 5.64 10.28 6.84
C ARG A 307 4.15 10.65 6.88
N THR A 308 3.25 9.67 6.73
CA THR A 308 1.82 9.83 6.98
C THR A 308 1.43 9.11 8.28
N TYR A 309 0.71 9.82 9.15
CA TYR A 309 0.28 9.38 10.48
C TYR A 309 -1.19 8.95 10.48
N ALA A 310 -1.66 8.37 11.57
CA ALA A 310 -3.08 8.07 11.77
C ALA A 310 -3.99 9.30 11.57
N ALA A 311 -3.53 10.49 11.99
CA ALA A 311 -4.25 11.74 11.76
C ALA A 311 -4.40 12.08 10.25
N ASP A 312 -3.42 11.73 9.42
CA ASP A 312 -3.50 11.91 7.96
C ASP A 312 -4.55 10.94 7.37
N VAL A 313 -4.58 9.68 7.84
CA VAL A 313 -5.60 8.69 7.44
C VAL A 313 -7.01 9.19 7.74
N SER A 314 -7.24 9.77 8.92
CA SER A 314 -8.52 10.42 9.27
C SER A 314 -8.89 11.53 8.27
N ARG A 315 -7.95 12.35 7.84
CA ARG A 315 -8.20 13.41 6.85
C ARG A 315 -8.50 12.83 5.47
N ILE A 316 -7.78 11.77 5.05
CA ILE A 316 -8.08 11.03 3.81
C ILE A 316 -9.50 10.46 3.86
N ARG A 317 -9.90 9.80 4.95
CA ARG A 317 -11.27 9.28 5.16
C ARG A 317 -12.31 10.37 4.99
N ASN A 318 -12.09 11.54 5.58
CA ASN A 318 -13.00 12.67 5.47
C ASN A 318 -13.14 13.14 3.99
N GLN A 319 -12.05 13.18 3.22
CA GLN A 319 -12.11 13.53 1.79
C GLN A 319 -12.89 12.50 0.98
N VAL A 320 -12.77 11.21 1.29
CA VAL A 320 -13.58 10.14 0.67
C VAL A 320 -15.08 10.35 0.96
N HIS A 321 -15.45 10.70 2.19
CA HIS A 321 -16.83 11.01 2.54
C HIS A 321 -17.34 12.23 1.77
N CYS A 322 -16.59 13.34 1.75
CA CYS A 322 -16.94 14.54 0.97
C CYS A 322 -17.13 14.24 -0.52
N TRP A 323 -16.26 13.40 -1.10
CA TRP A 323 -16.37 13.00 -2.51
C TRP A 323 -17.64 12.18 -2.77
N ARG A 324 -17.96 11.20 -1.91
CA ARG A 324 -19.20 10.40 -2.00
C ARG A 324 -20.44 11.28 -1.91
N ASP A 325 -20.45 12.23 -0.98
CA ASP A 325 -21.57 13.17 -0.80
C ASP A 325 -21.74 14.07 -2.02
N ARG A 326 -20.63 14.57 -2.58
CA ARG A 326 -20.65 15.34 -3.85
C ARG A 326 -21.34 14.55 -4.97
N LEU A 327 -21.01 13.26 -5.15
CA LEU A 327 -21.64 12.42 -6.18
C LEU A 327 -23.14 12.22 -5.91
N ARG A 328 -23.54 12.00 -4.65
CA ARG A 328 -24.94 11.82 -4.25
C ARG A 328 -25.77 13.09 -4.48
N PHE A 329 -25.22 14.25 -4.17
CA PHE A 329 -25.89 15.53 -4.40
C PHE A 329 -26.05 15.85 -5.89
N ASN A 330 -25.01 15.64 -6.69
CA ASN A 330 -25.08 15.85 -8.14
C ASN A 330 -26.06 14.88 -8.83
N ALA A 331 -26.22 13.67 -8.30
CA ALA A 331 -27.23 12.72 -8.80
C ALA A 331 -28.66 13.10 -8.41
N LYS A 332 -28.86 13.94 -7.38
CA LYS A 332 -30.18 14.38 -6.89
C LYS A 332 -30.61 15.75 -7.40
N CYS A 333 -29.73 16.50 -8.05
CA CYS A 333 -30.06 17.82 -8.62
C CYS A 333 -30.29 17.66 -10.14
N PRO A 334 -31.54 17.58 -10.61
CA PRO A 334 -31.81 17.65 -12.07
C PRO A 334 -31.34 19.02 -12.53
N GLN A 335 -30.51 19.03 -13.59
CA GLN A 335 -30.12 20.25 -14.26
C GLN A 335 -31.41 21.02 -14.67
N PRO A 336 -31.51 22.33 -14.42
CA PRO A 336 -32.64 23.10 -14.91
C PRO A 336 -32.66 22.95 -16.44
N SER A 337 -33.77 22.46 -16.96
CA SER A 337 -34.02 22.43 -18.40
C SER A 337 -33.86 23.85 -18.96
N ALA A 338 -32.86 24.05 -19.80
CA ALA A 338 -32.70 25.26 -20.57
C ALA A 338 -33.93 25.36 -21.51
N ASN A 339 -34.85 26.26 -21.17
CA ASN A 339 -35.89 26.75 -22.11
C ASN A 339 -35.31 27.81 -23.02
#